data_2c16057d64a3ac4149fe1da4acd4fa96
#
_entry.id   2c16057d64a3ac4149fe1da4acd4fa96
#
_cell.length_a   1.000
_cell.length_b   1.000
_cell.length_c   1.000
_cell.angle_alpha   90.00
_cell.angle_beta   90.00
_cell.angle_gamma   90.00
#
_symmetry.space_group_name_H-M   'P 1'
#
loop_
_entity.id
_entity.type
_entity.pdbx_description
1 polymer ?
#
loop_
_entity_poly.entity_id
_entity_poly.type
_entity_poly.pdbx_seq_one_letter_code
_entity_poly.pdbx_strand_id
1 'polypeptide(L)'
;EKLDLLGNSLPKAPEQELDWSADSMNFEFELGLAPKFEVKLDILKKVVRYEIEPDAKMLNEQMDYVRKQYGKIVSQKNPEKGYEITAQFRNEQIELEKMSTFTFEDIKSKKVIKELKEVTTGSVLMVLGKGLFSDDATAKRLLSLDDEQLKTIKTAELTVEIKEINERIPAELNQELFDKLYAPGTVTSEADLKTKIKEGLQKQFEPQADQKLLNDVTEYLVEKTKFKLPSDFLKRWMQTAGKEPLTPEAAVEEFEKSEKGIRYQLIEGKIIDEHKLDMTFDELKEFTATLVQNQMMQYGQQPDPTQIDGIVSNILSNQEETRRISEQLMSNKMLTFFKENAPLKIKKVGFDAFIKEAYGKA
;
A
#
# COMPACT_ATOMS: atom_id res chain seq x y z
N GLU A 1 11.09 -0.84 44.28
CA GLU A 1 10.78 0.22 43.28
C GLU A 1 10.66 -0.39 41.92
N LYS A 2 9.59 -0.06 41.19
CA LYS A 2 9.45 -0.46 39.78
C LYS A 2 10.24 0.56 38.97
N LEU A 3 11.38 0.14 38.39
CA LEU A 3 12.21 0.97 37.55
C LEU A 3 11.86 0.69 36.09
N ASP A 4 11.68 1.73 35.29
CA ASP A 4 11.51 1.61 33.85
C ASP A 4 12.91 1.56 33.22
N LEU A 5 13.24 0.40 32.63
CA LEU A 5 14.56 0.12 32.08
C LEU A 5 14.58 0.11 30.58
N LEU A 6 15.67 0.62 29.99
CA LEU A 6 15.98 0.54 28.58
C LEU A 6 17.03 -0.55 28.35
N GLY A 7 16.61 -1.66 27.75
CA GLY A 7 17.46 -2.82 27.56
C GLY A 7 17.71 -3.63 28.85
N ASN A 8 18.53 -4.66 28.69
CA ASN A 8 18.94 -5.51 29.83
C ASN A 8 20.07 -4.85 30.62
N SER A 9 20.17 -5.19 31.91
CA SER A 9 21.30 -4.77 32.76
C SER A 9 22.63 -5.25 32.20
N LEU A 10 23.64 -4.41 32.27
CA LEU A 10 24.99 -4.76 31.90
C LEU A 10 25.83 -5.10 33.16
N PRO A 11 26.45 -6.26 33.24
CA PRO A 11 27.36 -6.59 34.35
C PRO A 11 28.57 -5.66 34.30
N LYS A 12 28.96 -5.10 35.44
CA LYS A 12 30.24 -4.42 35.60
C LYS A 12 31.33 -5.43 35.90
N ALA A 13 32.48 -5.23 35.28
CA ALA A 13 33.67 -6.02 35.65
C ALA A 13 33.97 -5.76 37.16
N PRO A 14 34.20 -6.80 37.95
CA PRO A 14 34.57 -6.63 39.34
C PRO A 14 35.92 -5.89 39.43
N GLU A 15 36.03 -4.95 40.37
CA GLU A 15 37.26 -4.17 40.62
C GLU A 15 38.39 -5.04 41.14
N GLN A 16 38.08 -6.21 41.74
CA GLN A 16 39.02 -7.20 42.26
C GLN A 16 38.64 -8.59 41.74
N GLU A 17 39.61 -9.50 41.68
CA GLU A 17 39.32 -10.90 41.40
C GLU A 17 38.31 -11.46 42.38
N LEU A 18 37.30 -12.17 41.87
CA LEU A 18 36.25 -12.76 42.69
C LEU A 18 36.82 -13.93 43.51
N ASP A 19 36.72 -13.83 44.82
CA ASP A 19 37.03 -14.94 45.69
C ASP A 19 35.82 -15.89 45.78
N TRP A 20 35.87 -16.96 45.01
CA TRP A 20 34.82 -17.98 44.93
C TRP A 20 34.67 -18.79 46.23
N SER A 21 35.55 -18.62 47.19
CA SER A 21 35.47 -19.26 48.51
C SER A 21 34.80 -18.40 49.57
N ALA A 22 34.46 -17.17 49.25
CA ALA A 22 33.81 -16.25 50.17
C ALA A 22 32.34 -16.61 50.45
N ASP A 23 31.87 -16.40 51.68
CA ASP A 23 30.49 -16.67 52.09
C ASP A 23 29.46 -15.75 51.39
N SER A 24 29.89 -14.64 50.80
CA SER A 24 29.07 -13.72 50.04
C SER A 24 29.89 -13.05 48.94
N MET A 25 29.22 -12.80 47.79
CA MET A 25 29.80 -12.10 46.66
C MET A 25 28.90 -10.94 46.21
N ASN A 26 29.52 -9.84 45.87
CA ASN A 26 28.81 -8.65 45.36
C ASN A 26 28.97 -8.60 43.84
N PHE A 27 27.84 -8.45 43.13
CA PHE A 27 27.81 -8.22 41.68
C PHE A 27 27.17 -6.86 41.44
N GLU A 28 27.85 -6.06 40.63
CA GLU A 28 27.34 -4.77 40.22
C GLU A 28 26.79 -4.82 38.79
N PHE A 29 25.67 -4.18 38.60
CA PHE A 29 25.04 -4.06 37.27
C PHE A 29 24.79 -2.59 36.97
N GLU A 30 25.03 -2.22 35.73
CA GLU A 30 24.62 -0.92 35.19
C GLU A 30 23.21 -1.03 34.60
N LEU A 31 22.36 -0.07 34.87
CA LEU A 31 20.97 -0.02 34.41
C LEU A 31 20.75 1.23 33.56
N GLY A 32 20.20 1.05 32.39
CA GLY A 32 19.70 2.15 31.56
C GLY A 32 18.31 2.56 32.01
N LEU A 33 18.18 3.70 32.69
CA LEU A 33 16.87 4.19 33.12
C LEU A 33 16.17 4.93 31.99
N ALA A 34 14.87 4.66 31.81
CA ALA A 34 14.02 5.44 30.91
C ALA A 34 13.96 6.89 31.38
N PRO A 35 14.08 7.88 30.49
CA PRO A 35 14.00 9.29 30.82
C PRO A 35 12.59 9.66 31.27
N LYS A 36 12.50 10.63 32.18
CA LYS A 36 11.21 11.23 32.57
C LYS A 36 10.93 12.42 31.64
N PHE A 37 9.79 12.44 31.00
CA PHE A 37 9.34 13.52 30.10
C PHE A 37 7.81 13.54 30.01
N GLU A 38 7.26 14.60 29.44
CA GLU A 38 5.84 14.77 29.17
C GLU A 38 5.64 14.86 27.64
N VAL A 39 4.56 14.28 27.15
CA VAL A 39 4.12 14.43 25.77
C VAL A 39 2.96 15.41 25.71
N LYS A 40 3.12 16.49 24.94
CA LYS A 40 2.09 17.53 24.78
C LYS A 40 1.51 17.47 23.39
N LEU A 41 0.24 17.07 23.27
CA LEU A 41 -0.44 16.97 21.96
C LEU A 41 -0.76 18.32 21.33
N ASP A 42 -0.81 19.41 22.13
CA ASP A 42 -1.07 20.78 21.64
C ASP A 42 -0.02 21.29 20.65
N ILE A 43 1.18 20.73 20.67
CA ILE A 43 2.23 21.05 19.69
C ILE A 43 1.84 20.60 18.27
N LEU A 44 0.98 19.58 18.13
CA LEU A 44 0.56 19.00 16.85
C LEU A 44 -0.34 19.92 16.00
N LYS A 45 -0.73 21.09 16.50
CA LYS A 45 -1.48 22.12 15.74
C LYS A 45 -0.82 22.59 14.45
N LYS A 46 0.47 22.26 14.26
CA LYS A 46 1.22 22.56 13.03
C LYS A 46 1.24 21.41 12.03
N VAL A 47 0.89 20.21 12.48
CA VAL A 47 0.85 19.02 11.63
C VAL A 47 -0.42 19.07 10.78
N VAL A 48 -0.28 18.74 9.50
CA VAL A 48 -1.38 18.79 8.53
C VAL A 48 -1.98 17.40 8.37
N ARG A 49 -3.29 17.30 8.59
CA ARG A 49 -4.11 16.17 8.16
C ARG A 49 -4.70 16.47 6.80
N TYR A 50 -4.30 15.73 5.80
CA TYR A 50 -4.83 15.87 4.45
C TYR A 50 -6.15 15.12 4.31
N GLU A 51 -7.14 15.79 3.69
CA GLU A 51 -8.36 15.18 3.17
C GLU A 51 -8.30 15.28 1.64
N ILE A 52 -8.11 14.13 0.98
CA ILE A 52 -7.93 14.09 -0.48
C ILE A 52 -9.31 14.05 -1.13
N GLU A 53 -9.63 15.08 -1.90
CA GLU A 53 -10.87 15.15 -2.67
C GLU A 53 -10.59 14.78 -4.13
N PRO A 54 -11.32 13.79 -4.69
CA PRO A 54 -11.24 13.49 -6.10
C PRO A 54 -11.77 14.66 -6.93
N ASP A 55 -11.06 15.01 -7.99
CA ASP A 55 -11.46 16.05 -8.90
C ASP A 55 -12.56 15.59 -9.88
N ALA A 56 -13.11 16.54 -10.65
CA ALA A 56 -14.17 16.24 -11.61
C ALA A 56 -13.73 15.28 -12.71
N LYS A 57 -12.45 15.29 -13.09
CA LYS A 57 -11.88 14.39 -14.10
C LYS A 57 -11.89 12.96 -13.59
N MET A 58 -11.36 12.72 -12.38
CA MET A 58 -11.35 11.39 -11.75
C MET A 58 -12.77 10.83 -11.58
N LEU A 59 -13.72 11.67 -11.16
CA LEU A 59 -15.13 11.27 -11.03
C LEU A 59 -15.73 10.85 -12.36
N ASN A 60 -15.49 11.62 -13.44
CA ASN A 60 -15.99 11.29 -14.76
C ASN A 60 -15.31 10.03 -15.32
N GLU A 61 -14.00 9.88 -15.17
CA GLU A 61 -13.28 8.70 -15.59
C GLU A 61 -13.79 7.43 -14.88
N GLN A 62 -14.06 7.52 -13.58
CA GLN A 62 -14.62 6.40 -12.83
C GLN A 62 -16.06 6.09 -13.23
N MET A 63 -16.88 7.10 -13.51
CA MET A 63 -18.22 6.90 -14.04
C MET A 63 -18.20 6.23 -15.42
N ASP A 64 -17.33 6.69 -16.31
CA ASP A 64 -17.18 6.10 -17.65
C ASP A 64 -16.65 4.67 -17.58
N TYR A 65 -15.71 4.40 -16.67
CA TYR A 65 -15.21 3.05 -16.40
C TYR A 65 -16.34 2.11 -15.98
N VAL A 66 -17.15 2.51 -14.99
CA VAL A 66 -18.30 1.73 -14.52
C VAL A 66 -19.32 1.51 -15.63
N ARG A 67 -19.68 2.54 -16.38
CA ARG A 67 -20.61 2.43 -17.51
C ARG A 67 -20.09 1.45 -18.58
N LYS A 68 -18.81 1.49 -18.89
CA LYS A 68 -18.19 0.55 -19.84
C LYS A 68 -18.16 -0.88 -19.30
N GLN A 69 -17.87 -1.07 -18.02
CA GLN A 69 -17.81 -2.38 -17.38
C GLN A 69 -19.17 -3.10 -17.39
N TYR A 70 -20.24 -2.36 -17.15
CA TYR A 70 -21.62 -2.88 -17.12
C TYR A 70 -22.37 -2.65 -18.44
N GLY A 71 -21.67 -2.18 -19.45
CA GLY A 71 -22.23 -1.95 -20.79
C GLY A 71 -22.50 -3.25 -21.55
N LYS A 72 -23.08 -3.10 -22.73
CA LYS A 72 -23.35 -4.20 -23.64
C LYS A 72 -22.21 -4.32 -24.65
N ILE A 73 -21.83 -5.55 -24.98
CA ILE A 73 -20.91 -5.85 -26.09
C ILE A 73 -21.76 -6.23 -27.28
N VAL A 74 -21.58 -5.50 -28.38
CA VAL A 74 -22.30 -5.74 -29.63
C VAL A 74 -21.27 -6.06 -30.70
N SER A 75 -21.41 -7.23 -31.34
CA SER A 75 -20.56 -7.64 -32.46
C SER A 75 -20.84 -6.75 -33.67
N GLN A 76 -19.77 -6.28 -34.28
CA GLN A 76 -19.80 -5.38 -35.44
C GLN A 76 -19.10 -6.02 -36.64
N LYS A 77 -19.47 -5.57 -37.85
CA LYS A 77 -18.90 -6.12 -39.08
C LYS A 77 -17.50 -5.58 -39.40
N ASN A 78 -17.30 -4.28 -39.23
CA ASN A 78 -16.06 -3.58 -39.52
C ASN A 78 -15.64 -2.75 -38.27
N PRO A 79 -14.33 -2.63 -38.01
CA PRO A 79 -13.85 -1.84 -36.87
C PRO A 79 -14.05 -0.34 -37.11
N GLU A 80 -14.47 0.35 -36.05
CA GLU A 80 -14.49 1.80 -35.96
C GLU A 80 -13.66 2.28 -34.77
N LYS A 81 -13.48 3.60 -34.69
CA LYS A 81 -12.77 4.19 -33.57
C LYS A 81 -13.51 3.91 -32.25
N GLY A 82 -12.78 3.36 -31.28
CA GLY A 82 -13.33 3.00 -29.97
C GLY A 82 -13.86 1.56 -29.89
N TYR A 83 -13.87 0.82 -31.00
CA TYR A 83 -14.23 -0.60 -30.98
C TYR A 83 -13.07 -1.44 -30.50
N GLU A 84 -13.37 -2.55 -29.84
CA GLU A 84 -12.45 -3.57 -29.38
C GLU A 84 -12.27 -4.61 -30.49
N ILE A 85 -11.02 -4.82 -30.92
CA ILE A 85 -10.66 -5.80 -31.94
C ILE A 85 -9.91 -6.92 -31.24
N THR A 86 -10.46 -8.12 -31.25
CA THR A 86 -9.76 -9.30 -30.77
C THR A 86 -9.12 -10.02 -31.95
N ALA A 87 -7.81 -10.18 -31.90
CA ALA A 87 -7.05 -10.85 -32.96
C ALA A 87 -6.05 -11.86 -32.41
N GLN A 88 -5.77 -12.87 -33.23
CA GLN A 88 -4.69 -13.82 -33.02
C GLN A 88 -3.44 -13.29 -33.69
N PHE A 89 -2.41 -13.02 -32.90
CA PHE A 89 -1.09 -12.62 -33.35
C PHE A 89 -0.20 -13.85 -33.45
N ARG A 90 0.50 -14.02 -34.56
CA ARG A 90 1.45 -15.12 -34.76
C ARG A 90 2.77 -14.61 -35.35
N ASN A 91 3.86 -15.20 -34.87
CA ASN A 91 5.19 -15.06 -35.48
C ASN A 91 6.02 -16.29 -35.12
N GLU A 92 6.57 -16.96 -36.17
CA GLU A 92 7.32 -18.21 -36.00
C GLU A 92 8.72 -18.00 -35.37
N GLN A 93 9.36 -16.84 -35.60
CA GLN A 93 10.74 -16.58 -35.13
C GLN A 93 10.86 -16.53 -33.63
N ILE A 94 9.80 -16.13 -32.93
CA ILE A 94 9.75 -16.03 -31.47
C ILE A 94 8.68 -16.92 -30.85
N GLU A 95 8.19 -17.90 -31.62
CA GLU A 95 7.13 -18.84 -31.20
C GLU A 95 5.91 -18.12 -30.61
N LEU A 96 5.59 -16.93 -31.15
CA LEU A 96 4.46 -16.15 -30.68
C LEU A 96 3.16 -16.70 -31.25
N GLU A 97 2.28 -17.08 -30.34
CA GLU A 97 0.88 -17.34 -30.63
C GLU A 97 0.02 -16.75 -29.51
N LYS A 98 -0.49 -15.54 -29.73
CA LYS A 98 -1.19 -14.79 -28.67
C LYS A 98 -2.51 -14.20 -29.19
N MET A 99 -3.60 -14.50 -28.49
CA MET A 99 -4.87 -13.80 -28.66
C MET A 99 -4.88 -12.55 -27.78
N SER A 100 -5.19 -11.40 -28.37
CA SER A 100 -5.25 -10.13 -27.67
C SER A 100 -6.33 -9.23 -28.19
N THR A 101 -6.90 -8.44 -27.31
CA THR A 101 -7.89 -7.41 -27.65
C THR A 101 -7.22 -6.03 -27.56
N PHE A 102 -7.38 -5.24 -28.63
CA PHE A 102 -6.81 -3.90 -28.77
C PHE A 102 -7.80 -2.97 -29.45
N THR A 103 -7.48 -1.68 -29.42
CA THR A 103 -8.22 -0.61 -30.09
C THR A 103 -7.32 0.13 -31.08
N PHE A 104 -7.85 1.06 -31.87
CA PHE A 104 -7.03 1.88 -32.75
C PHE A 104 -6.03 2.78 -32.01
N GLU A 105 -6.31 3.13 -30.74
CA GLU A 105 -5.44 3.91 -29.89
C GLU A 105 -4.15 3.15 -29.50
N ASP A 106 -4.21 1.83 -29.46
CA ASP A 106 -3.04 0.97 -29.22
C ASP A 106 -2.12 0.88 -30.43
N ILE A 107 -2.55 1.33 -31.63
CA ILE A 107 -1.82 1.22 -32.90
C ILE A 107 -1.27 2.58 -33.30
N LYS A 108 0.04 2.66 -33.53
CA LYS A 108 0.73 3.88 -33.97
C LYS A 108 0.69 4.06 -35.49
N SER A 109 0.79 2.95 -36.24
CA SER A 109 0.89 2.95 -37.70
C SER A 109 -0.43 3.39 -38.33
N LYS A 110 -0.44 4.60 -38.91
CA LYS A 110 -1.59 5.10 -39.70
C LYS A 110 -1.96 4.21 -40.87
N LYS A 111 -0.96 3.53 -41.49
CA LYS A 111 -1.18 2.58 -42.58
C LYS A 111 -1.99 1.38 -42.07
N VAL A 112 -1.56 0.79 -40.96
CA VAL A 112 -2.25 -0.36 -40.35
C VAL A 112 -3.64 0.01 -39.88
N ILE A 113 -3.83 1.19 -39.29
CA ILE A 113 -5.18 1.67 -38.91
C ILE A 113 -6.09 1.77 -40.13
N LYS A 114 -5.57 2.23 -41.30
CA LYS A 114 -6.36 2.29 -42.51
C LYS A 114 -6.73 0.89 -43.02
N GLU A 115 -5.81 -0.05 -42.98
CA GLU A 115 -6.06 -1.45 -43.37
C GLU A 115 -7.06 -2.10 -42.40
N LEU A 116 -6.90 -1.88 -41.10
CA LEU A 116 -7.83 -2.39 -40.07
C LEU A 116 -9.27 -1.90 -40.25
N LYS A 117 -9.52 -0.71 -40.76
CA LYS A 117 -10.88 -0.21 -41.00
C LYS A 117 -11.65 -1.01 -42.05
N GLU A 118 -10.96 -1.69 -42.93
CA GLU A 118 -11.55 -2.46 -44.04
C GLU A 118 -11.68 -3.96 -43.70
N VAL A 119 -11.15 -4.43 -42.55
CA VAL A 119 -11.21 -5.85 -42.18
C VAL A 119 -12.58 -6.24 -41.65
N THR A 120 -12.83 -7.54 -41.73
CA THR A 120 -13.96 -8.21 -41.09
C THR A 120 -13.44 -9.39 -40.25
N THR A 121 -14.30 -10.00 -39.48
CA THR A 121 -13.97 -11.25 -38.79
C THR A 121 -13.47 -12.30 -39.76
N GLY A 122 -12.35 -12.96 -39.45
CA GLY A 122 -11.65 -13.92 -40.31
C GLY A 122 -10.62 -13.29 -41.23
N SER A 123 -10.53 -11.96 -41.36
CA SER A 123 -9.48 -11.31 -42.15
C SER A 123 -8.10 -11.57 -41.55
N VAL A 124 -7.10 -11.77 -42.41
CA VAL A 124 -5.70 -11.95 -42.04
C VAL A 124 -4.87 -10.81 -42.63
N LEU A 125 -4.12 -10.13 -41.77
CA LEU A 125 -3.19 -9.06 -42.12
C LEU A 125 -1.76 -9.51 -41.82
N MET A 126 -0.82 -9.09 -42.69
CA MET A 126 0.60 -9.17 -42.40
C MET A 126 1.13 -7.77 -42.13
N VAL A 127 1.65 -7.55 -40.96
CA VAL A 127 2.08 -6.24 -40.51
C VAL A 127 3.50 -6.28 -39.94
N LEU A 128 4.29 -5.26 -40.22
CA LEU A 128 5.62 -5.12 -39.60
C LEU A 128 5.47 -4.72 -38.15
N GLY A 129 6.15 -5.41 -37.23
CA GLY A 129 6.13 -5.10 -35.83
C GLY A 129 6.74 -3.73 -35.47
N LYS A 130 7.65 -3.21 -36.34
CA LYS A 130 8.25 -1.89 -36.15
C LYS A 130 7.23 -0.77 -36.24
N GLY A 131 7.02 -0.10 -35.09
CA GLY A 131 6.10 1.04 -35.02
C GLY A 131 4.64 0.65 -35.22
N LEU A 132 4.29 -0.61 -35.02
CA LEU A 132 2.91 -1.10 -35.04
C LEU A 132 2.14 -0.51 -33.86
N PHE A 133 2.61 -0.75 -32.66
CA PHE A 133 1.97 -0.32 -31.43
C PHE A 133 2.32 1.12 -31.04
N SER A 134 1.49 1.74 -30.19
CA SER A 134 1.66 3.10 -29.71
C SER A 134 3.02 3.30 -29.00
N ASP A 135 3.42 2.31 -28.19
CA ASP A 135 4.69 2.25 -27.49
C ASP A 135 5.10 0.80 -27.15
N ASP A 136 6.30 0.65 -26.58
CA ASP A 136 6.87 -0.65 -26.20
C ASP A 136 6.09 -1.33 -25.06
N ALA A 137 5.55 -0.55 -24.12
CA ALA A 137 4.75 -1.08 -23.02
C ALA A 137 3.44 -1.69 -23.54
N THR A 138 2.78 -1.03 -24.47
CA THR A 138 1.59 -1.55 -25.18
C THR A 138 1.90 -2.84 -25.91
N ALA A 139 3.02 -2.91 -26.65
CA ALA A 139 3.44 -4.13 -27.33
C ALA A 139 3.65 -5.29 -26.36
N LYS A 140 4.38 -5.07 -25.27
CA LYS A 140 4.60 -6.08 -24.23
C LYS A 140 3.29 -6.54 -23.57
N ARG A 141 2.42 -5.61 -23.23
CA ARG A 141 1.12 -5.89 -22.62
C ARG A 141 0.23 -6.75 -23.53
N LEU A 142 0.09 -6.35 -24.80
CA LEU A 142 -0.79 -7.03 -25.74
C LEU A 142 -0.27 -8.40 -26.14
N LEU A 143 1.02 -8.54 -26.36
CA LEU A 143 1.61 -9.78 -26.86
C LEU A 143 2.30 -10.61 -25.78
N SER A 144 2.33 -10.13 -24.52
CA SER A 144 3.02 -10.78 -23.38
C SER A 144 4.49 -11.05 -23.64
N LEU A 145 5.21 -10.05 -24.24
CA LEU A 145 6.61 -10.17 -24.63
C LEU A 145 7.57 -9.83 -23.49
N ASP A 146 8.70 -10.52 -23.46
CA ASP A 146 9.89 -10.09 -22.75
C ASP A 146 10.71 -9.06 -23.55
N ASP A 147 11.85 -8.61 -22.99
CA ASP A 147 12.71 -7.60 -23.60
C ASP A 147 13.41 -8.08 -24.90
N GLU A 148 13.73 -9.37 -24.98
CA GLU A 148 14.41 -9.96 -26.14
C GLU A 148 13.42 -10.21 -27.27
N GLN A 149 12.27 -10.77 -26.95
CA GLN A 149 11.17 -10.97 -27.89
C GLN A 149 10.69 -9.64 -28.48
N LEU A 150 10.60 -8.58 -27.65
CA LEU A 150 10.25 -7.24 -28.12
C LEU A 150 11.25 -6.70 -29.15
N LYS A 151 12.56 -6.94 -28.97
CA LYS A 151 13.59 -6.53 -29.95
C LYS A 151 13.41 -7.26 -31.27
N THR A 152 13.19 -8.55 -31.21
CA THR A 152 13.00 -9.39 -32.39
C THR A 152 11.75 -9.00 -33.17
N ILE A 153 10.63 -8.78 -32.47
CA ILE A 153 9.34 -8.47 -33.13
C ILE A 153 9.37 -7.11 -33.84
N LYS A 154 10.21 -6.17 -33.39
CA LYS A 154 10.39 -4.88 -34.09
C LYS A 154 10.95 -5.01 -35.50
N THR A 155 11.61 -6.11 -35.82
CA THR A 155 12.17 -6.38 -37.16
C THR A 155 11.43 -7.48 -37.94
N ALA A 156 10.49 -8.12 -37.30
CA ALA A 156 9.73 -9.25 -37.84
C ALA A 156 8.36 -8.82 -38.39
N GLU A 157 7.82 -9.65 -39.28
CA GLU A 157 6.41 -9.56 -39.69
C GLU A 157 5.52 -10.35 -38.72
N LEU A 158 4.37 -9.79 -38.41
CA LEU A 158 3.32 -10.41 -37.60
C LEU A 158 2.15 -10.77 -38.50
N THR A 159 1.69 -11.99 -38.37
CA THR A 159 0.40 -12.40 -38.92
C THR A 159 -0.68 -12.07 -37.87
N VAL A 160 -1.68 -11.28 -38.25
CA VAL A 160 -2.76 -10.82 -37.42
C VAL A 160 -4.08 -11.31 -38.01
N GLU A 161 -4.70 -12.29 -37.37
CA GLU A 161 -6.00 -12.85 -37.76
C GLU A 161 -7.10 -12.28 -36.89
N ILE A 162 -8.04 -11.55 -37.48
CA ILE A 162 -9.15 -10.91 -36.76
C ILE A 162 -10.17 -11.96 -36.35
N LYS A 163 -10.43 -12.07 -35.04
CA LYS A 163 -11.38 -13.05 -34.47
C LYS A 163 -12.72 -12.42 -34.14
N GLU A 164 -12.69 -11.23 -33.51
CA GLU A 164 -13.90 -10.51 -33.11
C GLU A 164 -13.72 -9.01 -33.29
N ILE A 165 -14.82 -8.34 -33.59
CA ILE A 165 -14.92 -6.91 -33.66
C ILE A 165 -16.13 -6.53 -32.82
N ASN A 166 -15.91 -5.84 -31.72
CA ASN A 166 -16.93 -5.57 -30.73
C ASN A 166 -17.02 -4.07 -30.41
N GLU A 167 -18.24 -3.56 -30.43
CA GLU A 167 -18.54 -2.25 -29.87
C GLU A 167 -18.98 -2.42 -28.42
N ARG A 168 -18.32 -1.71 -27.50
CA ARG A 168 -18.76 -1.63 -26.13
C ARG A 168 -19.66 -0.42 -25.92
N ILE A 169 -20.94 -0.65 -25.88
CA ILE A 169 -21.95 0.39 -25.63
C ILE A 169 -22.01 0.59 -24.10
N PRO A 170 -21.59 1.77 -23.59
CA PRO A 170 -21.67 2.05 -22.17
C PRO A 170 -23.09 1.92 -21.62
N ALA A 171 -23.24 1.39 -20.42
CA ALA A 171 -24.53 1.31 -19.75
C ALA A 171 -25.16 2.70 -19.58
N GLU A 172 -26.48 2.77 -19.68
CA GLU A 172 -27.21 3.98 -19.34
C GLU A 172 -27.19 4.24 -17.83
N LEU A 173 -27.18 5.51 -17.44
CA LEU A 173 -27.28 5.92 -16.04
C LEU A 173 -28.74 5.83 -15.56
N ASN A 174 -29.19 4.62 -15.33
CA ASN A 174 -30.55 4.31 -14.93
C ASN A 174 -30.59 3.39 -13.70
N GLN A 175 -31.80 3.12 -13.18
CA GLN A 175 -31.95 2.30 -11.98
C GLN A 175 -31.39 0.88 -12.14
N GLU A 176 -31.43 0.30 -13.34
CA GLU A 176 -30.88 -1.04 -13.60
C GLU A 176 -29.35 -1.08 -13.32
N LEU A 177 -28.62 -0.04 -13.76
CA LEU A 177 -27.20 0.08 -13.47
C LEU A 177 -26.96 0.33 -11.98
N PHE A 178 -27.73 1.21 -11.36
CA PHE A 178 -27.56 1.56 -9.95
C PHE A 178 -27.77 0.37 -9.03
N ASP A 179 -28.78 -0.46 -9.30
CA ASP A 179 -29.09 -1.68 -8.52
C ASP A 179 -28.06 -2.81 -8.75
N LYS A 180 -27.30 -2.76 -9.85
CA LYS A 180 -26.16 -3.67 -10.07
C LYS A 180 -24.91 -3.27 -9.28
N LEU A 181 -24.76 -1.98 -9.01
CA LEU A 181 -23.59 -1.42 -8.34
C LEU A 181 -23.76 -1.33 -6.83
N TYR A 182 -24.97 -1.09 -6.38
CA TYR A 182 -25.31 -0.87 -4.97
C TYR A 182 -26.59 -1.62 -4.62
N ALA A 183 -26.83 -1.80 -3.32
CA ALA A 183 -28.08 -2.36 -2.86
C ALA A 183 -29.27 -1.55 -3.40
N PRO A 184 -30.35 -2.23 -3.85
CA PRO A 184 -31.52 -1.57 -4.43
C PRO A 184 -32.04 -0.41 -3.59
N GLY A 185 -32.31 0.71 -4.21
CA GLY A 185 -32.79 1.94 -3.56
C GLY A 185 -31.74 2.79 -2.85
N THR A 186 -30.47 2.36 -2.83
CA THR A 186 -29.37 3.15 -2.24
C THR A 186 -28.97 4.33 -3.14
N VAL A 187 -29.03 4.13 -4.46
CA VAL A 187 -28.73 5.12 -5.48
C VAL A 187 -29.94 5.22 -6.40
N THR A 188 -30.47 6.43 -6.54
CA THR A 188 -31.71 6.68 -7.31
C THR A 188 -31.51 7.69 -8.42
N SER A 189 -30.37 8.35 -8.46
CA SER A 189 -30.02 9.36 -9.44
C SER A 189 -28.55 9.35 -9.83
N GLU A 190 -28.21 9.98 -10.95
CA GLU A 190 -26.81 10.22 -11.34
C GLU A 190 -26.05 11.02 -10.27
N ALA A 191 -26.71 11.96 -9.59
CA ALA A 191 -26.12 12.74 -8.51
C ALA A 191 -25.77 11.86 -7.31
N ASP A 192 -26.64 10.91 -6.94
CA ASP A 192 -26.34 9.93 -5.88
C ASP A 192 -25.18 9.04 -6.29
N LEU A 193 -25.16 8.57 -7.55
CA LEU A 193 -24.06 7.76 -8.06
C LEU A 193 -22.73 8.51 -7.98
N LYS A 194 -22.68 9.77 -8.41
CA LYS A 194 -21.48 10.62 -8.31
C LYS A 194 -21.03 10.78 -6.86
N THR A 195 -21.98 10.95 -5.94
CA THR A 195 -21.68 11.04 -4.51
C THR A 195 -21.05 9.74 -4.00
N LYS A 196 -21.63 8.59 -4.36
CA LYS A 196 -21.07 7.27 -3.97
C LYS A 196 -19.71 6.99 -4.57
N ILE A 197 -19.49 7.36 -5.82
CA ILE A 197 -18.18 7.25 -6.47
C ILE A 197 -17.17 8.17 -5.76
N LYS A 198 -17.56 9.40 -5.42
CA LYS A 198 -16.71 10.33 -4.68
C LYS A 198 -16.30 9.76 -3.32
N GLU A 199 -17.27 9.25 -2.55
CA GLU A 199 -17.02 8.58 -1.26
C GLU A 199 -16.07 7.37 -1.41
N GLY A 200 -16.25 6.57 -2.45
CA GLY A 200 -15.38 5.42 -2.75
C GLY A 200 -13.95 5.83 -3.05
N LEU A 201 -13.76 6.84 -3.90
CA LEU A 201 -12.43 7.38 -4.23
C LEU A 201 -11.75 8.03 -3.02
N GLN A 202 -12.50 8.77 -2.19
CA GLN A 202 -11.97 9.33 -0.94
C GLN A 202 -11.46 8.24 -0.01
N LYS A 203 -12.23 7.16 0.18
CA LYS A 203 -11.81 6.00 0.97
C LYS A 203 -10.57 5.31 0.39
N GLN A 204 -10.43 5.28 -0.93
CA GLN A 204 -9.25 4.71 -1.59
C GLN A 204 -7.98 5.54 -1.32
N PHE A 205 -8.11 6.87 -1.18
CA PHE A 205 -7.00 7.76 -0.89
C PHE A 205 -6.67 7.90 0.61
N GLU A 206 -7.63 7.54 1.48
CA GLU A 206 -7.47 7.69 2.93
C GLU A 206 -6.21 7.01 3.47
N PRO A 207 -5.85 5.76 3.10
CA PRO A 207 -4.64 5.11 3.61
C PRO A 207 -3.34 5.89 3.32
N GLN A 208 -3.26 6.56 2.17
CA GLN A 208 -2.08 7.36 1.82
C GLN A 208 -1.98 8.65 2.65
N ALA A 209 -3.12 9.32 2.87
CA ALA A 209 -3.20 10.49 3.74
C ALA A 209 -2.90 10.12 5.20
N ASP A 210 -3.38 8.97 5.64
CA ASP A 210 -3.18 8.43 6.98
C ASP A 210 -1.72 8.06 7.26
N GLN A 211 -1.08 7.39 6.32
CA GLN A 211 0.35 7.08 6.42
C GLN A 211 1.19 8.36 6.49
N LYS A 212 0.85 9.37 5.67
CA LYS A 212 1.52 10.67 5.73
C LYS A 212 1.31 11.36 7.07
N LEU A 213 0.09 11.34 7.59
CA LEU A 213 -0.23 11.92 8.90
C LEU A 213 0.57 11.24 10.02
N LEU A 214 0.61 9.91 10.03
CA LEU A 214 1.33 9.16 11.06
C LEU A 214 2.84 9.48 11.03
N ASN A 215 3.42 9.53 9.84
CA ASN A 215 4.83 9.89 9.67
C ASN A 215 5.10 11.31 10.17
N ASP A 216 4.26 12.28 9.78
CA ASP A 216 4.45 13.69 10.17
C ASP A 216 4.28 13.90 11.67
N VAL A 217 3.30 13.23 12.29
CA VAL A 217 3.11 13.26 13.76
C VAL A 217 4.32 12.66 14.46
N THR A 218 4.78 11.49 14.00
CA THR A 218 5.96 10.81 14.56
C THR A 218 7.19 11.68 14.49
N GLU A 219 7.51 12.22 13.32
CA GLU A 219 8.68 13.10 13.14
C GLU A 219 8.57 14.36 14.02
N TYR A 220 7.40 14.96 14.06
CA TYR A 220 7.17 16.17 14.84
C TYR A 220 7.27 15.93 16.33
N LEU A 221 6.71 14.83 16.85
CA LEU A 221 6.82 14.43 18.24
C LEU A 221 8.27 14.16 18.63
N VAL A 222 9.03 13.42 17.82
CA VAL A 222 10.45 13.15 18.06
C VAL A 222 11.28 14.43 18.07
N GLU A 223 10.99 15.37 17.15
CA GLU A 223 11.70 16.65 17.08
C GLU A 223 11.41 17.56 18.28
N LYS A 224 10.15 17.63 18.71
CA LYS A 224 9.69 18.61 19.70
C LYS A 224 9.72 18.10 21.14
N THR A 225 9.60 16.80 21.39
CA THR A 225 9.69 16.23 22.74
C THR A 225 11.15 16.05 23.14
N LYS A 226 11.60 16.86 24.10
CA LYS A 226 13.01 16.91 24.50
C LYS A 226 13.26 16.09 25.77
N PHE A 227 14.12 15.11 25.67
CA PHE A 227 14.67 14.35 26.81
C PHE A 227 16.04 13.78 26.45
N LYS A 228 16.83 13.41 27.48
CA LYS A 228 18.15 12.82 27.29
C LYS A 228 18.05 11.29 27.38
N LEU A 229 18.52 10.60 26.36
CA LEU A 229 18.70 9.15 26.41
C LEU A 229 19.97 8.82 27.19
N PRO A 230 20.05 7.67 27.88
CA PRO A 230 21.29 7.15 28.44
C PRO A 230 22.18 6.59 27.34
N SER A 231 22.68 7.47 26.44
CA SER A 231 23.33 7.11 25.20
C SER A 231 24.55 6.24 25.39
N ASP A 232 25.37 6.50 26.45
CA ASP A 232 26.57 5.72 26.72
C ASP A 232 26.23 4.29 27.16
N PHE A 233 25.17 4.13 27.94
CA PHE A 233 24.64 2.82 28.31
C PHE A 233 24.10 2.09 27.05
N LEU A 234 23.28 2.74 26.25
CA LEU A 234 22.65 2.13 25.06
C LEU A 234 23.69 1.68 24.05
N LYS A 235 24.73 2.49 23.81
CA LYS A 235 25.83 2.10 22.93
C LYS A 235 26.56 0.84 23.42
N ARG A 236 26.83 0.71 24.73
CA ARG A 236 27.43 -0.50 25.30
C ARG A 236 26.47 -1.67 25.29
N TRP A 237 25.19 -1.43 25.58
CA TRP A 237 24.18 -2.48 25.53
C TRP A 237 24.03 -3.05 24.11
N MET A 238 24.05 -2.24 23.06
CA MET A 238 23.97 -2.67 21.66
C MET A 238 25.14 -3.55 21.24
N GLN A 239 26.30 -3.47 21.89
CA GLN A 239 27.42 -4.36 21.60
C GLN A 239 27.08 -5.83 21.88
N THR A 240 26.18 -6.10 22.83
CA THR A 240 25.86 -7.46 23.29
C THR A 240 24.39 -7.86 23.08
N ALA A 241 23.53 -6.94 22.65
CA ALA A 241 22.09 -7.16 22.54
C ALA A 241 21.67 -7.96 21.30
N GLY A 242 22.48 -7.99 20.25
CA GLY A 242 22.22 -8.69 19.00
C GLY A 242 22.57 -10.18 19.03
N LYS A 243 22.26 -10.89 17.93
CA LYS A 243 22.69 -12.29 17.76
C LYS A 243 24.21 -12.42 17.67
N GLU A 244 24.86 -11.41 17.11
CA GLU A 244 26.30 -11.29 17.03
C GLU A 244 26.77 -10.02 17.75
N PRO A 245 27.88 -10.08 18.51
CA PRO A 245 28.43 -8.91 19.17
C PRO A 245 28.90 -7.85 18.16
N LEU A 246 28.61 -6.59 18.45
CA LEU A 246 29.09 -5.46 17.64
C LEU A 246 30.38 -4.89 18.21
N THR A 247 31.26 -4.37 17.34
CA THR A 247 32.40 -3.56 17.79
C THR A 247 31.89 -2.24 18.41
N PRO A 248 32.69 -1.57 19.25
CA PRO A 248 32.28 -0.28 19.81
C PRO A 248 31.88 0.76 18.75
N GLU A 249 32.61 0.82 17.62
CA GLU A 249 32.35 1.73 16.52
C GLU A 249 31.02 1.37 15.82
N ALA A 250 30.80 0.09 15.53
CA ALA A 250 29.56 -0.38 14.92
C ALA A 250 28.34 -0.14 15.82
N ALA A 251 28.48 -0.26 17.15
CA ALA A 251 27.43 0.03 18.10
C ALA A 251 27.10 1.54 18.17
N VAL A 252 28.08 2.41 17.98
CA VAL A 252 27.84 3.87 17.85
C VAL A 252 27.03 4.17 16.60
N GLU A 253 27.42 3.61 15.44
CA GLU A 253 26.68 3.81 14.19
C GLU A 253 25.24 3.28 14.28
N GLU A 254 25.06 2.11 14.91
CA GLU A 254 23.75 1.50 15.08
C GLU A 254 22.87 2.34 16.01
N PHE A 255 23.45 2.89 17.10
CA PHE A 255 22.74 3.82 17.97
C PHE A 255 22.30 5.07 17.23
N GLU A 256 23.18 5.69 16.43
CA GLU A 256 22.85 6.89 15.65
C GLU A 256 21.72 6.66 14.64
N LYS A 257 21.71 5.47 14.00
CA LYS A 257 20.62 5.09 13.08
C LYS A 257 19.29 4.86 13.81
N SER A 258 19.34 4.23 14.98
CA SER A 258 18.16 3.83 15.74
C SER A 258 17.68 4.88 16.77
N GLU A 259 18.44 5.94 17.04
CA GLU A 259 18.12 6.94 18.08
C GLU A 259 16.71 7.53 17.93
N LYS A 260 16.32 7.90 16.68
CA LYS A 260 14.98 8.43 16.40
C LYS A 260 13.88 7.42 16.69
N GLY A 261 14.13 6.14 16.33
CA GLY A 261 13.20 5.05 16.62
C GLY A 261 13.04 4.81 18.12
N ILE A 262 14.14 4.79 18.87
CA ILE A 262 14.11 4.65 20.34
C ILE A 262 13.35 5.81 20.98
N ARG A 263 13.58 7.05 20.51
CA ARG A 263 12.85 8.23 20.99
C ARG A 263 11.35 8.10 20.74
N TYR A 264 10.98 7.66 19.53
CA TYR A 264 9.57 7.47 19.18
C TYR A 264 8.92 6.38 20.04
N GLN A 265 9.56 5.23 20.22
CA GLN A 265 9.05 4.14 21.06
C GLN A 265 8.76 4.60 22.49
N LEU A 266 9.63 5.43 23.06
CA LEU A 266 9.40 6.01 24.41
C LEU A 266 8.22 6.99 24.43
N ILE A 267 8.11 7.83 23.39
CA ILE A 267 6.99 8.78 23.25
C ILE A 267 5.67 8.01 23.07
N GLU A 268 5.66 7.02 22.19
CA GLU A 268 4.53 6.16 21.93
C GLU A 268 4.08 5.39 23.17
N GLY A 269 5.01 4.73 23.87
CA GLY A 269 4.72 4.05 25.14
C GLY A 269 4.11 5.00 26.17
N LYS A 270 4.62 6.23 26.26
CA LYS A 270 4.07 7.25 27.16
C LYS A 270 2.65 7.66 26.80
N ILE A 271 2.34 7.80 25.50
CA ILE A 271 0.97 8.10 25.03
C ILE A 271 0.04 6.93 25.31
N ILE A 272 0.50 5.69 25.06
CA ILE A 272 -0.28 4.47 25.31
C ILE A 272 -0.67 4.40 26.79
N ASP A 273 0.30 4.57 27.69
CA ASP A 273 0.08 4.51 29.14
C ASP A 273 -0.85 5.62 29.64
N GLU A 274 -0.63 6.87 29.22
CA GLU A 274 -1.42 8.01 29.67
C GLU A 274 -2.86 7.99 29.16
N HIS A 275 -3.08 7.46 27.94
CA HIS A 275 -4.40 7.44 27.32
C HIS A 275 -5.05 6.05 27.31
N LYS A 276 -4.44 5.05 27.95
CA LYS A 276 -4.95 3.67 28.07
C LYS A 276 -5.27 3.05 26.72
N LEU A 277 -4.30 3.17 25.81
CA LEU A 277 -4.41 2.63 24.45
C LEU A 277 -3.86 1.21 24.34
N ASP A 278 -3.71 0.52 25.46
CA ASP A 278 -3.25 -0.87 25.49
C ASP A 278 -4.05 -1.73 24.51
N MET A 279 -3.36 -2.68 23.93
CA MET A 279 -3.96 -3.64 23.02
C MET A 279 -4.31 -4.92 23.78
N THR A 280 -5.56 -5.37 23.67
CA THR A 280 -5.98 -6.67 24.21
C THR A 280 -5.79 -7.78 23.18
N PHE A 281 -5.71 -9.03 23.66
CA PHE A 281 -5.63 -10.18 22.74
C PHE A 281 -6.90 -10.32 21.90
N ASP A 282 -8.07 -9.98 22.44
CA ASP A 282 -9.32 -10.04 21.70
C ASP A 282 -9.34 -9.03 20.53
N GLU A 283 -8.88 -7.78 20.77
CA GLU A 283 -8.72 -6.79 19.69
C GLU A 283 -7.76 -7.28 18.61
N LEU A 284 -6.64 -7.91 19.01
CA LEU A 284 -5.68 -8.47 18.04
C LEU A 284 -6.31 -9.60 17.21
N LYS A 285 -7.10 -10.47 17.85
CA LYS A 285 -7.83 -11.55 17.17
C LYS A 285 -8.85 -11.01 16.18
N GLU A 286 -9.67 -10.04 16.59
CA GLU A 286 -10.66 -9.39 15.71
C GLU A 286 -10.01 -8.66 14.52
N PHE A 287 -8.94 -7.94 14.78
CA PHE A 287 -8.19 -7.26 13.73
C PHE A 287 -7.60 -8.26 12.73
N THR A 288 -6.99 -9.35 13.21
CA THR A 288 -6.46 -10.42 12.36
C THR A 288 -7.58 -11.06 11.53
N ALA A 289 -8.75 -11.31 12.13
CA ALA A 289 -9.90 -11.85 11.41
C ALA A 289 -10.35 -10.91 10.29
N THR A 290 -10.38 -9.61 10.55
CA THR A 290 -10.71 -8.58 9.55
C THR A 290 -9.71 -8.58 8.38
N LEU A 291 -8.41 -8.70 8.66
CA LEU A 291 -7.37 -8.78 7.63
C LEU A 291 -7.55 -10.02 6.75
N VAL A 292 -7.77 -11.18 7.36
CA VAL A 292 -8.02 -12.46 6.66
C VAL A 292 -9.27 -12.36 5.80
N GLN A 293 -10.36 -11.83 6.35
CA GLN A 293 -11.63 -11.68 5.63
C GLN A 293 -11.50 -10.78 4.42
N ASN A 294 -10.84 -9.62 4.58
CA ASN A 294 -10.60 -8.68 3.50
C ASN A 294 -9.75 -9.30 2.39
N GLN A 295 -8.71 -10.04 2.76
CA GLN A 295 -7.85 -10.73 1.81
C GLN A 295 -8.62 -11.80 1.04
N MET A 296 -9.44 -12.61 1.70
CA MET A 296 -10.25 -13.66 1.05
C MET A 296 -11.30 -13.04 0.11
N MET A 297 -11.98 -11.97 0.52
CA MET A 297 -12.92 -11.25 -0.33
C MET A 297 -12.24 -10.66 -1.59
N GLN A 298 -11.02 -10.20 -1.48
CA GLN A 298 -10.24 -9.69 -2.61
C GLN A 298 -9.96 -10.78 -3.66
N TYR A 299 -9.86 -12.04 -3.22
CA TYR A 299 -9.74 -13.21 -4.11
C TYR A 299 -11.09 -13.83 -4.50
N GLY A 300 -12.20 -13.15 -4.23
CA GLY A 300 -13.56 -13.63 -4.57
C GLY A 300 -14.05 -14.81 -3.73
N GLN A 301 -13.42 -15.07 -2.58
CA GLN A 301 -13.81 -16.11 -1.66
C GLN A 301 -14.73 -15.54 -0.57
N GLN A 302 -15.76 -16.29 -0.20
CA GLN A 302 -16.59 -16.00 0.97
C GLN A 302 -16.26 -17.02 2.06
N PRO A 303 -15.38 -16.69 3.01
CA PRO A 303 -15.01 -17.61 4.07
C PRO A 303 -16.14 -17.76 5.10
N ASP A 304 -16.30 -18.96 5.55
CA ASP A 304 -17.17 -19.20 6.70
C ASP A 304 -16.44 -18.80 8.01
N PRO A 305 -17.17 -18.41 9.06
CA PRO A 305 -16.57 -17.97 10.33
C PRO A 305 -15.61 -18.98 10.96
N THR A 306 -15.87 -20.28 10.84
CA THR A 306 -15.02 -21.35 11.38
C THR A 306 -13.68 -21.45 10.64
N GLN A 307 -13.68 -21.21 9.34
CA GLN A 307 -12.44 -21.15 8.55
C GLN A 307 -11.59 -19.94 8.97
N ILE A 308 -12.23 -18.78 9.17
CA ILE A 308 -11.52 -17.57 9.62
C ILE A 308 -10.87 -17.84 10.98
N ASP A 309 -11.59 -18.39 11.96
CA ASP A 309 -11.05 -18.69 13.29
C ASP A 309 -9.84 -19.63 13.25
N GLY A 310 -9.88 -20.65 12.38
CA GLY A 310 -8.76 -21.56 12.18
C GLY A 310 -7.54 -20.89 11.61
N ILE A 311 -7.71 -20.02 10.59
CA ILE A 311 -6.63 -19.28 9.96
C ILE A 311 -6.03 -18.26 10.95
N VAL A 312 -6.87 -17.52 11.67
CA VAL A 312 -6.46 -16.57 12.70
C VAL A 312 -5.62 -17.23 13.79
N SER A 313 -6.08 -18.38 14.29
CA SER A 313 -5.35 -19.15 15.31
C SER A 313 -3.98 -19.59 14.81
N ASN A 314 -3.88 -20.00 13.56
CA ASN A 314 -2.61 -20.41 12.96
C ASN A 314 -1.66 -19.21 12.78
N ILE A 315 -2.16 -18.07 12.29
CA ILE A 315 -1.37 -16.83 12.16
C ILE A 315 -0.86 -16.38 13.52
N LEU A 316 -1.71 -16.30 14.54
CA LEU A 316 -1.34 -15.84 15.88
C LEU A 316 -0.49 -16.85 16.68
N SER A 317 -0.32 -18.09 16.20
CA SER A 317 0.65 -19.03 16.74
C SER A 317 2.08 -18.74 16.25
N ASN A 318 2.25 -18.00 15.16
CA ASN A 318 3.55 -17.57 14.67
C ASN A 318 3.96 -16.25 15.32
N GLN A 319 5.06 -16.25 16.05
CA GLN A 319 5.54 -15.10 16.83
C GLN A 319 5.86 -13.88 15.94
N GLU A 320 6.45 -14.08 14.76
CA GLU A 320 6.82 -12.98 13.84
C GLU A 320 5.57 -12.35 13.24
N GLU A 321 4.59 -13.16 12.80
CA GLU A 321 3.32 -12.65 12.28
C GLU A 321 2.51 -11.94 13.34
N THR A 322 2.44 -12.50 14.55
CA THR A 322 1.77 -11.87 15.69
C THR A 322 2.36 -10.51 16.00
N ARG A 323 3.69 -10.41 16.01
CA ARG A 323 4.38 -9.13 16.23
C ARG A 323 4.03 -8.13 15.13
N ARG A 324 4.12 -8.52 13.86
CA ARG A 324 3.82 -7.66 12.70
C ARG A 324 2.38 -7.12 12.75
N ILE A 325 1.42 -8.00 13.04
CA ILE A 325 0.00 -7.62 13.12
C ILE A 325 -0.27 -6.73 14.35
N SER A 326 0.40 -7.01 15.48
CA SER A 326 0.32 -6.17 16.67
C SER A 326 0.83 -4.75 16.42
N GLU A 327 1.97 -4.61 15.73
CA GLU A 327 2.53 -3.31 15.34
C GLU A 327 1.56 -2.57 14.40
N GLN A 328 0.92 -3.27 13.47
CA GLN A 328 -0.07 -2.67 12.57
C GLN A 328 -1.34 -2.22 13.31
N LEU A 329 -1.85 -3.04 14.23
CA LEU A 329 -3.01 -2.67 15.06
C LEU A 329 -2.69 -1.47 15.94
N MET A 330 -1.51 -1.44 16.58
CA MET A 330 -1.09 -0.31 17.39
C MET A 330 -0.97 0.97 16.55
N SER A 331 -0.37 0.89 15.36
CA SER A 331 -0.31 2.02 14.43
C SER A 331 -1.70 2.57 14.09
N ASN A 332 -2.69 1.69 13.87
CA ASN A 332 -4.06 2.09 13.60
C ASN A 332 -4.72 2.74 14.84
N LYS A 333 -4.47 2.20 16.04
CA LYS A 333 -4.97 2.80 17.32
C LYS A 333 -4.38 4.18 17.52
N MET A 334 -3.07 4.34 17.32
CA MET A 334 -2.38 5.63 17.42
C MET A 334 -2.88 6.64 16.39
N LEU A 335 -3.07 6.22 15.14
CA LEU A 335 -3.63 7.07 14.11
C LEU A 335 -5.03 7.58 14.46
N THR A 336 -5.90 6.68 14.89
CA THR A 336 -7.27 7.04 15.35
C THR A 336 -7.21 8.01 16.52
N PHE A 337 -6.37 7.71 17.50
CA PHE A 337 -6.16 8.58 18.65
C PHE A 337 -5.71 9.99 18.24
N PHE A 338 -4.74 10.12 17.33
CA PHE A 338 -4.30 11.45 16.86
C PHE A 338 -5.37 12.18 16.07
N LYS A 339 -6.13 11.46 15.23
CA LYS A 339 -7.25 12.06 14.46
C LYS A 339 -8.34 12.65 15.36
N GLU A 340 -8.57 12.04 16.53
CA GLU A 340 -9.64 12.42 17.45
C GLU A 340 -9.20 13.42 18.52
N ASN A 341 -7.96 13.33 18.99
CA ASN A 341 -7.50 14.05 20.19
C ASN A 341 -6.44 15.11 19.90
N ALA A 342 -5.75 15.07 18.76
CA ALA A 342 -4.74 16.06 18.45
C ALA A 342 -5.34 17.26 17.68
N PRO A 343 -4.90 18.49 17.96
CA PRO A 343 -5.40 19.70 17.30
C PRO A 343 -4.79 19.86 15.89
N LEU A 344 -5.02 18.89 15.02
CA LEU A 344 -4.45 18.84 13.68
C LEU A 344 -5.03 19.91 12.76
N LYS A 345 -4.21 20.43 11.84
CA LYS A 345 -4.66 21.35 10.79
C LYS A 345 -5.25 20.55 9.61
N ILE A 346 -6.58 20.55 9.45
CA ILE A 346 -7.22 19.89 8.31
C ILE A 346 -6.96 20.69 7.03
N LYS A 347 -6.52 20.01 5.96
CA LYS A 347 -6.31 20.60 4.62
C LYS A 347 -6.93 19.72 3.54
N LYS A 348 -7.95 20.26 2.86
CA LYS A 348 -8.56 19.62 1.68
C LYS A 348 -7.74 19.92 0.44
N VAL A 349 -7.37 18.88 -0.30
CA VAL A 349 -6.54 18.99 -1.51
C VAL A 349 -6.96 17.97 -2.56
N GLY A 350 -6.70 18.26 -3.83
CA GLY A 350 -6.78 17.26 -4.89
C GLY A 350 -5.61 16.27 -4.81
N PHE A 351 -5.75 15.10 -5.44
CA PHE A 351 -4.74 14.03 -5.39
C PHE A 351 -3.35 14.48 -5.85
N ASP A 352 -3.25 15.15 -6.99
CA ASP A 352 -1.97 15.64 -7.52
C ASP A 352 -1.29 16.66 -6.60
N ALA A 353 -2.08 17.54 -5.99
CA ALA A 353 -1.58 18.50 -5.02
C ALA A 353 -1.09 17.80 -3.74
N PHE A 354 -1.80 16.78 -3.29
CA PHE A 354 -1.36 15.94 -2.18
C PHE A 354 -0.02 15.29 -2.48
N ILE A 355 0.14 14.61 -3.62
CA ILE A 355 1.39 13.96 -4.01
C ILE A 355 2.55 14.96 -4.03
N LYS A 356 2.33 16.13 -4.62
CA LYS A 356 3.35 17.19 -4.68
C LYS A 356 3.75 17.73 -3.30
N GLU A 357 2.79 17.93 -2.40
CA GLU A 357 3.04 18.47 -1.07
C GLU A 357 3.60 17.41 -0.11
N ALA A 358 3.11 16.17 -0.20
CA ALA A 358 3.48 15.08 0.70
C ALA A 358 4.86 14.48 0.40
N TYR A 359 5.22 14.39 -0.89
CA TYR A 359 6.40 13.64 -1.34
C TYR A 359 7.38 14.47 -2.17
N GLY A 360 7.10 15.75 -2.41
CA GLY A 360 7.92 16.60 -3.27
C GLY A 360 7.64 16.37 -4.76
N LYS A 361 8.43 16.99 -5.65
CA LYS A 361 8.29 16.76 -7.10
C LYS A 361 8.58 15.30 -7.41
N ALA A 362 7.57 14.60 -7.95
CA ALA A 362 7.77 13.35 -8.64
C ALA A 362 8.66 13.56 -9.89
#